data_7527f921efc0dd26e52f27d1df3745cc
#
_entry.id   7527f921efc0dd26e52f27d1df3745cc
#
_cell.length_a   1.000
_cell.length_b   1.000
_cell.length_c   1.000
_cell.angle_alpha   90.00
_cell.angle_beta   90.00
_cell.angle_gamma   90.00
#
_symmetry.space_group_name_H-M   'P 1'
#
loop_
_entity.id
_entity.type
_entity.pdbx_description
1 polymer ?
#
loop_
_entity_poly.entity_id
_entity_poly.type
_entity_poly.pdbx_seq_one_letter_code
_entity_poly.pdbx_strand_id
1 'polypeptide(L)'
;MSTRLPRLRLLGLILAAAAGCATAANQRDAWVVQQIHDYNHPYAAQQAELDTKMATMAGSAYAFYRGTDHLFYQDMTTLPASLWTSPQTGYTWLGGDTHIGNFDAARDSSGKAVFQVADFDEGHLGQYVWDLRRLAASMVLAGRDNGLSDSDIGSAIDTMVGAYLDKIGDFKGSDAEKSFKLSTSNTSGVVAKAIDSADGKSRSSLLAKYTVVSGGKRSFQSLDNLVAVDSATASAVAAAMNGYVASIAASKRHASSYYTIKDVRQKLGSGTGSLGRQRLYVLIEGASSATIDDVILEWKQEGASVVAVAAPSQMPASSYDNHEGERVARTAKAQTLDADVLIGYASVAGVPFYVHEKSPFQEDLDPTALGSAGKLATAATYLGQALASAHALSDQDYDPAVVGYSIDKQIDAAASSKSGLKSELRQFAFDYAAQVQLDWQGFVAAYQAGTPLY
;
A
#
# COMPACT_ATOMS: atom_id res chain seq x y z
N MET A 1 -42.55 -43.62 39.55
CA MET A 1 -41.77 -42.40 39.87
C MET A 1 -40.99 -42.00 38.65
N SER A 2 -41.47 -40.99 37.93
CA SER A 2 -40.90 -40.54 36.69
C SER A 2 -40.06 -39.27 37.01
N THR A 3 -38.75 -39.38 36.86
CA THR A 3 -37.82 -38.25 37.05
C THR A 3 -37.74 -37.45 35.76
N ARG A 4 -38.46 -36.34 35.70
CA ARG A 4 -38.20 -35.28 34.69
C ARG A 4 -36.97 -34.47 35.15
N LEU A 5 -35.87 -34.51 34.41
CA LEU A 5 -34.67 -33.66 34.55
C LEU A 5 -34.45 -32.83 33.29
N PRO A 6 -33.67 -31.75 33.29
CA PRO A 6 -34.19 -30.40 33.16
C PRO A 6 -33.80 -29.83 31.77
N ARG A 7 -34.77 -29.62 30.91
CA ARG A 7 -34.62 -28.86 29.64
C ARG A 7 -34.31 -27.37 29.85
N LEU A 8 -34.51 -26.86 31.09
CA LEU A 8 -34.29 -25.43 31.39
C LEU A 8 -32.81 -25.02 31.48
N ARG A 9 -31.89 -25.94 31.87
CA ARG A 9 -30.47 -25.54 32.00
C ARG A 9 -29.73 -25.43 30.66
N LEU A 10 -30.14 -26.16 29.63
CA LEU A 10 -29.53 -26.08 28.29
C LEU A 10 -29.95 -24.80 27.55
N LEU A 11 -31.22 -24.37 27.72
CA LEU A 11 -31.70 -23.11 27.15
C LEU A 11 -31.02 -21.87 27.78
N GLY A 12 -30.78 -21.91 29.08
CA GLY A 12 -30.08 -20.82 29.79
C GLY A 12 -28.62 -20.67 29.38
N LEU A 13 -27.91 -21.79 29.10
CA LEU A 13 -26.53 -21.74 28.60
C LEU A 13 -26.45 -21.27 27.15
N ILE A 14 -27.37 -21.63 26.29
CA ILE A 14 -27.44 -21.19 24.89
C ILE A 14 -27.81 -19.69 24.81
N LEU A 15 -28.74 -19.23 25.65
CA LEU A 15 -29.09 -17.80 25.75
C LEU A 15 -27.96 -16.95 26.32
N ALA A 16 -27.21 -17.43 27.31
CA ALA A 16 -26.06 -16.73 27.88
C ALA A 16 -24.88 -16.68 26.89
N ALA A 17 -24.63 -17.75 26.14
CA ALA A 17 -23.62 -17.76 25.08
C ALA A 17 -24.02 -16.83 23.91
N ALA A 18 -25.28 -16.83 23.50
CA ALA A 18 -25.79 -15.95 22.43
C ALA A 18 -25.79 -14.48 22.88
N ALA A 19 -26.14 -14.18 24.13
CA ALA A 19 -26.04 -12.84 24.69
C ALA A 19 -24.59 -12.37 24.84
N GLY A 20 -23.66 -13.25 25.21
CA GLY A 20 -22.24 -12.96 25.28
C GLY A 20 -21.63 -12.69 23.88
N CYS A 21 -22.02 -13.45 22.86
CA CYS A 21 -21.60 -13.19 21.48
C CYS A 21 -22.18 -11.88 20.92
N ALA A 22 -23.45 -11.56 21.21
CA ALA A 22 -24.08 -10.33 20.76
C ALA A 22 -23.45 -9.07 21.43
N THR A 23 -23.10 -9.15 22.72
CA THR A 23 -22.41 -8.06 23.42
C THR A 23 -20.99 -7.86 22.90
N ALA A 24 -20.26 -8.93 22.59
CA ALA A 24 -18.91 -8.85 22.01
C ALA A 24 -18.95 -8.26 20.59
N ALA A 25 -19.89 -8.68 19.73
CA ALA A 25 -20.10 -8.12 18.41
C ALA A 25 -20.41 -6.61 18.46
N ASN A 26 -21.34 -6.19 19.33
CA ASN A 26 -21.67 -4.77 19.51
C ASN A 26 -20.47 -3.94 20.02
N GLN A 27 -19.60 -4.52 20.84
CA GLN A 27 -18.38 -3.85 21.30
C GLN A 27 -17.36 -3.70 20.16
N ARG A 28 -17.21 -4.73 19.29
CA ARG A 28 -16.33 -4.66 18.13
C ARG A 28 -16.82 -3.62 17.13
N ASP A 29 -18.11 -3.60 16.81
CA ASP A 29 -18.70 -2.62 15.89
C ASP A 29 -18.46 -1.19 16.38
N ALA A 30 -18.72 -0.91 17.67
CA ALA A 30 -18.49 0.39 18.28
C ALA A 30 -17.00 0.78 18.21
N TRP A 31 -16.09 -0.17 18.47
CA TRP A 31 -14.65 0.05 18.38
C TRP A 31 -14.22 0.36 16.95
N VAL A 32 -14.69 -0.41 15.94
CA VAL A 32 -14.39 -0.17 14.52
C VAL A 32 -14.82 1.23 14.09
N VAL A 33 -16.04 1.64 14.42
CA VAL A 33 -16.56 2.98 14.11
C VAL A 33 -15.70 4.08 14.75
N GLN A 34 -15.33 3.89 16.03
CA GLN A 34 -14.46 4.83 16.74
C GLN A 34 -13.07 4.92 16.11
N GLN A 35 -12.45 3.79 15.75
CA GLN A 35 -11.14 3.79 15.10
C GLN A 35 -11.18 4.48 13.73
N ILE A 36 -12.25 4.27 12.95
CA ILE A 36 -12.43 4.95 11.66
C ILE A 36 -12.56 6.47 11.88
N HIS A 37 -13.38 6.88 12.85
CA HIS A 37 -13.51 8.31 13.20
C HIS A 37 -12.15 8.90 13.57
N ASP A 38 -11.47 8.32 14.54
CA ASP A 38 -10.22 8.87 15.09
C ASP A 38 -9.10 8.95 14.02
N TYR A 39 -9.05 7.97 13.11
CA TYR A 39 -8.08 7.96 12.01
C TYR A 39 -8.35 9.06 10.97
N ASN A 40 -9.61 9.37 10.68
CA ASN A 40 -9.98 10.32 9.63
C ASN A 40 -10.21 11.74 10.16
N HIS A 41 -10.54 11.92 11.44
CA HIS A 41 -10.84 13.21 12.05
C HIS A 41 -9.75 14.30 11.86
N PRO A 42 -8.43 13.99 11.89
CA PRO A 42 -7.39 14.98 11.58
C PRO A 42 -7.51 15.62 10.19
N TYR A 43 -8.21 14.95 9.26
CA TYR A 43 -8.42 15.38 7.88
C TYR A 43 -9.84 15.93 7.62
N ALA A 44 -10.64 16.20 8.65
CA ALA A 44 -12.04 16.63 8.53
C ALA A 44 -12.24 17.90 7.68
N ALA A 45 -11.20 18.74 7.55
CA ALA A 45 -11.22 19.89 6.63
C ALA A 45 -11.37 19.49 5.15
N GLN A 46 -11.03 18.25 4.77
CA GLN A 46 -11.17 17.70 3.42
C GLN A 46 -12.48 16.90 3.28
N GLN A 47 -13.59 17.46 3.72
CA GLN A 47 -14.89 16.79 3.84
C GLN A 47 -15.29 16.02 2.57
N ALA A 48 -15.21 16.63 1.39
CA ALA A 48 -15.62 15.98 0.13
C ALA A 48 -14.77 14.72 -0.18
N GLU A 49 -13.50 14.72 0.15
CA GLU A 49 -12.62 13.54 0.00
C GLU A 49 -12.99 12.45 1.01
N LEU A 50 -13.29 12.83 2.26
CA LEU A 50 -13.72 11.87 3.28
C LEU A 50 -15.10 11.30 3.01
N ASP A 51 -16.05 12.11 2.53
CA ASP A 51 -17.36 11.62 2.04
C ASP A 51 -17.17 10.57 0.94
N THR A 52 -16.28 10.84 -0.02
CA THR A 52 -15.93 9.91 -1.09
C THR A 52 -15.29 8.64 -0.52
N LYS A 53 -14.40 8.75 0.48
CA LYS A 53 -13.79 7.60 1.18
C LYS A 53 -14.84 6.72 1.82
N MET A 54 -15.73 7.31 2.61
CA MET A 54 -16.78 6.57 3.32
C MET A 54 -17.74 5.88 2.35
N ALA A 55 -18.17 6.58 1.28
CA ALA A 55 -19.02 6.00 0.25
C ALA A 55 -18.32 4.83 -0.50
N THR A 56 -17.03 4.98 -0.82
CA THR A 56 -16.24 3.92 -1.47
C THR A 56 -16.11 2.69 -0.56
N MET A 57 -15.77 2.89 0.72
CA MET A 57 -15.66 1.81 1.70
C MET A 57 -16.99 1.10 1.93
N ALA A 58 -18.12 1.81 1.85
CA ALA A 58 -19.44 1.20 1.97
C ALA A 58 -19.80 0.26 0.79
N GLY A 59 -19.10 0.37 -0.33
CA GLY A 59 -19.39 -0.38 -1.56
C GLY A 59 -19.05 -1.87 -1.49
N SER A 60 -17.97 -2.28 -0.81
CA SER A 60 -17.60 -3.68 -0.62
C SER A 60 -16.66 -3.88 0.57
N ALA A 61 -16.59 -5.12 1.09
CA ALA A 61 -15.66 -5.47 2.16
C ALA A 61 -14.19 -5.32 1.70
N TYR A 62 -13.88 -5.54 0.43
CA TYR A 62 -12.56 -5.30 -0.12
C TYR A 62 -12.20 -3.79 -0.12
N ALA A 63 -13.13 -2.93 -0.56
CA ALA A 63 -12.92 -1.47 -0.51
C ALA A 63 -12.78 -0.96 0.93
N PHE A 64 -13.57 -1.49 1.87
CA PHE A 64 -13.44 -1.22 3.30
C PHE A 64 -12.05 -1.62 3.82
N TYR A 65 -11.59 -2.83 3.50
CA TYR A 65 -10.27 -3.33 3.90
C TYR A 65 -9.13 -2.42 3.44
N ARG A 66 -9.22 -1.90 2.21
CA ARG A 66 -8.25 -0.95 1.65
C ARG A 66 -8.26 0.42 2.35
N GLY A 67 -9.40 0.84 2.86
CA GLY A 67 -9.55 2.14 3.54
C GLY A 67 -9.32 2.09 5.05
N THR A 68 -9.06 0.90 5.62
CA THR A 68 -8.99 0.66 7.06
C THR A 68 -7.77 -0.18 7.46
N ASP A 69 -6.62 0.07 6.85
CA ASP A 69 -5.34 -0.56 7.16
C ASP A 69 -4.94 -0.39 8.64
N HIS A 70 -5.30 0.73 9.26
CA HIS A 70 -5.12 0.97 10.69
C HIS A 70 -5.82 -0.08 11.57
N LEU A 71 -6.99 -0.59 11.18
CA LEU A 71 -7.66 -1.67 11.90
C LEU A 71 -6.84 -2.97 11.84
N PHE A 72 -6.27 -3.28 10.67
CA PHE A 72 -5.43 -4.46 10.51
C PHE A 72 -4.24 -4.45 11.48
N TYR A 73 -3.51 -3.34 11.58
CA TYR A 73 -2.35 -3.25 12.46
C TYR A 73 -2.71 -3.15 13.93
N GLN A 74 -3.86 -2.56 14.28
CA GLN A 74 -4.40 -2.66 15.64
C GLN A 74 -4.68 -4.12 16.01
N ASP A 75 -5.27 -4.90 15.11
CA ASP A 75 -5.53 -6.32 15.34
C ASP A 75 -4.23 -7.13 15.45
N MET A 76 -3.17 -6.80 14.70
CA MET A 76 -1.88 -7.49 14.81
C MET A 76 -1.25 -7.35 16.22
N THR A 77 -1.64 -6.35 17.02
CA THR A 77 -1.17 -6.23 18.41
C THR A 77 -1.75 -7.29 19.34
N THR A 78 -2.90 -7.87 18.98
CA THR A 78 -3.67 -8.80 19.84
C THR A 78 -3.79 -10.21 19.26
N LEU A 79 -3.70 -10.35 17.93
CA LEU A 79 -3.75 -11.65 17.28
C LEU A 79 -2.47 -12.45 17.54
N PRO A 80 -2.56 -13.80 17.52
CA PRO A 80 -1.39 -14.64 17.72
C PRO A 80 -0.27 -14.33 16.74
N ALA A 81 0.96 -14.24 17.27
CA ALA A 81 2.14 -14.14 16.44
C ALA A 81 2.27 -15.38 15.54
N SER A 82 2.86 -15.21 14.37
CA SER A 82 3.18 -16.35 13.50
C SER A 82 4.25 -17.23 14.14
N LEU A 83 4.13 -18.53 13.92
CA LEU A 83 5.15 -19.51 14.33
C LEU A 83 6.44 -19.43 13.47
N TRP A 84 6.38 -18.72 12.33
CA TRP A 84 7.41 -18.65 11.30
C TRP A 84 8.15 -17.31 11.32
N THR A 85 8.34 -16.73 12.49
CA THR A 85 9.05 -15.47 12.71
C THR A 85 10.23 -15.63 13.66
N SER A 86 11.14 -14.68 13.63
CA SER A 86 12.24 -14.54 14.57
C SER A 86 12.39 -13.06 14.96
N PRO A 87 13.19 -12.73 15.98
CA PRO A 87 13.50 -11.33 16.29
C PRO A 87 14.08 -10.58 15.09
N GLN A 88 14.93 -11.24 14.29
CA GLN A 88 15.55 -10.62 13.09
C GLN A 88 14.53 -10.31 12.00
N THR A 89 13.55 -11.19 11.77
CA THR A 89 12.49 -10.93 10.78
C THR A 89 11.55 -9.80 11.19
N GLY A 90 11.60 -9.31 12.43
CA GLY A 90 10.93 -8.11 12.91
C GLY A 90 11.52 -6.80 12.38
N TYR A 91 12.66 -6.85 11.72
CA TYR A 91 13.31 -5.71 11.07
C TYR A 91 13.26 -5.81 9.54
N THR A 92 12.23 -6.43 9.00
CA THR A 92 11.95 -6.41 7.55
C THR A 92 11.30 -5.08 7.19
N TRP A 93 11.78 -4.42 6.14
CA TRP A 93 11.04 -3.31 5.55
C TRP A 93 9.75 -3.83 4.94
N LEU A 94 8.62 -3.27 5.36
CA LEU A 94 7.28 -3.61 4.91
C LEU A 94 6.75 -2.55 3.95
N GLY A 95 5.97 -2.95 2.97
CA GLY A 95 5.11 -2.03 2.23
C GLY A 95 4.03 -1.43 3.14
N GLY A 96 3.63 -2.17 4.16
CA GLY A 96 2.70 -1.76 5.20
C GLY A 96 1.24 -1.92 4.79
N ASP A 97 0.86 -1.47 3.61
CA ASP A 97 -0.47 -1.70 3.02
C ASP A 97 -0.41 -2.65 1.82
N THR A 98 0.25 -3.79 1.97
CA THR A 98 0.46 -4.76 0.90
C THR A 98 -0.82 -5.54 0.60
N HIS A 99 -1.74 -4.97 -0.16
CA HIS A 99 -2.92 -5.64 -0.70
C HIS A 99 -2.78 -5.87 -2.21
N ILE A 100 -3.62 -6.75 -2.79
CA ILE A 100 -3.52 -7.16 -4.21
C ILE A 100 -3.56 -6.00 -5.22
N GLY A 101 -4.12 -4.85 -4.86
CA GLY A 101 -4.16 -3.66 -5.70
C GLY A 101 -2.97 -2.70 -5.50
N ASN A 102 -2.01 -3.00 -4.59
CA ASN A 102 -0.80 -2.21 -4.37
C ASN A 102 0.43 -2.87 -5.03
N PHE A 103 0.20 -3.40 -6.23
CA PHE A 103 1.23 -3.85 -7.16
C PHE A 103 0.97 -3.23 -8.51
N ASP A 104 2.01 -2.76 -9.16
CA ASP A 104 1.92 -2.14 -10.46
C ASP A 104 3.02 -2.59 -11.43
N ALA A 105 2.81 -2.27 -12.69
CA ALA A 105 3.87 -2.24 -13.67
C ALA A 105 4.29 -0.79 -13.90
N ALA A 106 5.59 -0.51 -13.79
CA ALA A 106 6.13 0.82 -14.03
C ALA A 106 7.50 0.73 -14.72
N ARG A 107 7.93 1.80 -15.40
CA ARG A 107 9.34 1.89 -15.81
C ARG A 107 10.20 2.30 -14.64
N ASP A 108 11.25 1.52 -14.40
CA ASP A 108 12.30 1.84 -13.45
C ASP A 108 13.27 2.93 -14.00
N SER A 109 14.22 3.36 -13.20
CA SER A 109 15.20 4.38 -13.61
C SER A 109 16.16 3.92 -14.72
N SER A 110 16.22 2.63 -15.01
CA SER A 110 16.94 2.09 -16.19
C SER A 110 16.10 2.15 -17.48
N GLY A 111 14.84 2.57 -17.39
CA GLY A 111 13.89 2.64 -18.50
C GLY A 111 13.19 1.33 -18.84
N LYS A 112 13.31 0.29 -18.00
CA LYS A 112 12.71 -1.02 -18.20
C LYS A 112 11.36 -1.09 -17.49
N ALA A 113 10.30 -1.52 -18.18
CA ALA A 113 9.02 -1.79 -17.56
C ALA A 113 9.09 -3.09 -16.73
N VAL A 114 8.74 -3.01 -15.46
CA VAL A 114 8.81 -4.08 -14.46
C VAL A 114 7.55 -4.10 -13.61
N PHE A 115 7.20 -5.28 -13.09
CA PHE A 115 6.11 -5.45 -12.12
C PHE A 115 6.70 -5.55 -10.71
N GLN A 116 6.15 -4.79 -9.77
CA GLN A 116 6.72 -4.61 -8.44
C GLN A 116 5.66 -4.25 -7.39
N VAL A 117 6.05 -4.21 -6.12
CA VAL A 117 5.26 -3.58 -5.05
C VAL A 117 5.19 -2.08 -5.32
N ALA A 118 4.02 -1.49 -5.08
CA ALA A 118 3.75 -0.06 -5.21
C ALA A 118 3.03 0.45 -3.95
N ASP A 119 2.98 1.77 -3.81
CA ASP A 119 2.36 2.49 -2.69
C ASP A 119 2.99 2.16 -1.33
N PHE A 120 3.89 3.02 -0.89
CA PHE A 120 4.70 2.84 0.33
C PHE A 120 4.30 3.82 1.44
N ASP A 121 3.11 4.42 1.38
CA ASP A 121 2.64 5.43 2.35
C ASP A 121 2.68 4.90 3.80
N GLU A 122 2.40 3.60 3.98
CA GLU A 122 2.44 2.93 5.29
C GLU A 122 3.74 2.15 5.54
N GLY A 123 4.75 2.34 4.68
CA GLY A 123 6.04 1.66 4.81
C GLY A 123 6.71 1.84 6.18
N HIS A 124 7.22 0.75 6.76
CA HIS A 124 7.82 0.72 8.08
C HIS A 124 8.64 -0.56 8.27
N LEU A 125 9.36 -0.69 9.39
CA LEU A 125 9.97 -1.97 9.78
C LEU A 125 9.00 -2.79 10.64
N GLY A 126 8.93 -4.10 10.36
CA GLY A 126 8.08 -5.02 11.11
C GLY A 126 8.29 -6.48 10.71
N GLN A 127 7.40 -7.36 11.16
CA GLN A 127 7.46 -8.78 10.83
C GLN A 127 7.02 -9.02 9.37
N TYR A 128 7.87 -9.65 8.57
CA TYR A 128 7.59 -9.93 7.15
C TYR A 128 6.25 -10.62 6.88
N VAL A 129 5.77 -11.42 7.83
CA VAL A 129 4.48 -12.11 7.73
C VAL A 129 3.28 -11.17 7.72
N TRP A 130 3.42 -9.92 8.19
CA TRP A 130 2.32 -8.97 8.18
C TRP A 130 1.95 -8.55 6.75
N ASP A 131 2.92 -8.30 5.90
CA ASP A 131 2.66 -8.05 4.47
C ASP A 131 2.03 -9.28 3.79
N LEU A 132 2.54 -10.48 4.09
CA LEU A 132 1.94 -11.72 3.58
C LEU A 132 0.50 -11.93 4.08
N ARG A 133 0.23 -11.66 5.36
CA ARG A 133 -1.12 -11.74 5.95
C ARG A 133 -2.06 -10.74 5.29
N ARG A 134 -1.60 -9.50 5.09
CA ARG A 134 -2.39 -8.46 4.46
C ARG A 134 -2.69 -8.78 3.00
N LEU A 135 -1.70 -9.23 2.25
CA LEU A 135 -1.88 -9.69 0.87
C LEU A 135 -2.84 -10.88 0.78
N ALA A 136 -2.64 -11.92 1.60
CA ALA A 136 -3.48 -13.11 1.58
C ALA A 136 -4.95 -12.81 1.92
N ALA A 137 -5.22 -11.98 2.95
CA ALA A 137 -6.58 -11.56 3.29
C ALA A 137 -7.22 -10.73 2.17
N SER A 138 -6.45 -9.84 1.52
CA SER A 138 -6.93 -9.09 0.35
C SER A 138 -7.30 -9.98 -0.83
N MET A 139 -6.58 -11.09 -1.04
CA MET A 139 -6.90 -12.08 -2.08
C MET A 139 -8.24 -12.77 -1.80
N VAL A 140 -8.57 -13.05 -0.52
CA VAL A 140 -9.88 -13.62 -0.17
C VAL A 140 -10.99 -12.63 -0.50
N LEU A 141 -10.85 -11.38 -0.04
CA LEU A 141 -11.88 -10.35 -0.22
C LEU A 141 -12.09 -10.03 -1.72
N ALA A 142 -11.02 -9.72 -2.45
CA ALA A 142 -11.10 -9.43 -3.89
C ALA A 142 -11.57 -10.65 -4.71
N GLY A 143 -11.14 -11.86 -4.34
CA GLY A 143 -11.57 -13.09 -5.00
C GLY A 143 -13.06 -13.35 -4.82
N ARG A 144 -13.61 -13.11 -3.63
CA ARG A 144 -15.06 -13.22 -3.36
C ARG A 144 -15.85 -12.14 -4.10
N ASP A 145 -15.37 -10.89 -4.15
CA ASP A 145 -15.99 -9.83 -4.95
C ASP A 145 -16.03 -10.21 -6.44
N ASN A 146 -15.04 -10.95 -6.94
CA ASN A 146 -14.98 -11.49 -8.30
C ASN A 146 -15.78 -12.81 -8.50
N GLY A 147 -16.47 -13.31 -7.46
CA GLY A 147 -17.28 -14.53 -7.53
C GLY A 147 -16.49 -15.83 -7.58
N LEU A 148 -15.23 -15.85 -7.17
CA LEU A 148 -14.40 -17.05 -7.13
C LEU A 148 -14.77 -17.94 -5.92
N SER A 149 -14.54 -19.26 -6.06
CA SER A 149 -14.73 -20.18 -4.95
C SER A 149 -13.62 -20.05 -3.91
N ASP A 150 -13.94 -20.31 -2.62
CA ASP A 150 -12.94 -20.33 -1.55
C ASP A 150 -11.83 -21.38 -1.80
N SER A 151 -12.14 -22.47 -2.52
CA SER A 151 -11.14 -23.46 -2.94
C SER A 151 -10.13 -22.90 -3.94
N ASP A 152 -10.58 -22.14 -4.94
CA ASP A 152 -9.72 -21.51 -5.93
C ASP A 152 -8.86 -20.41 -5.29
N ILE A 153 -9.46 -19.60 -4.42
CA ILE A 153 -8.78 -18.55 -3.66
C ILE A 153 -7.71 -19.16 -2.74
N GLY A 154 -8.06 -20.21 -2.00
CA GLY A 154 -7.11 -20.90 -1.12
C GLY A 154 -5.91 -21.49 -1.88
N SER A 155 -6.17 -22.06 -3.06
CA SER A 155 -5.12 -22.57 -3.96
C SER A 155 -4.21 -21.44 -4.48
N ALA A 156 -4.77 -20.27 -4.78
CA ALA A 156 -4.01 -19.11 -5.20
C ALA A 156 -3.15 -18.54 -4.05
N ILE A 157 -3.65 -18.51 -2.81
CA ILE A 157 -2.87 -18.13 -1.63
C ILE A 157 -1.69 -19.09 -1.44
N ASP A 158 -1.91 -20.40 -1.52
CA ASP A 158 -0.83 -21.39 -1.45
C ASP A 158 0.22 -21.19 -2.55
N THR A 159 -0.22 -20.78 -3.75
CA THR A 159 0.67 -20.44 -4.87
C THR A 159 1.48 -19.19 -4.56
N MET A 160 0.86 -18.13 -4.08
CA MET A 160 1.52 -16.87 -3.71
C MET A 160 2.58 -17.10 -2.63
N VAL A 161 2.24 -17.77 -1.54
CA VAL A 161 3.18 -18.08 -0.44
C VAL A 161 4.30 -18.99 -0.94
N GLY A 162 3.98 -19.97 -1.80
CA GLY A 162 4.97 -20.84 -2.42
C GLY A 162 5.98 -20.06 -3.25
N ALA A 163 5.48 -19.21 -4.15
CA ALA A 163 6.32 -18.39 -5.02
C ALA A 163 7.18 -17.37 -4.23
N TYR A 164 6.65 -16.82 -3.14
CA TYR A 164 7.40 -15.98 -2.22
C TYR A 164 8.57 -16.75 -1.59
N LEU A 165 8.30 -17.91 -0.96
CA LEU A 165 9.34 -18.71 -0.29
C LEU A 165 10.36 -19.29 -1.25
N ASP A 166 9.94 -19.71 -2.45
CA ASP A 166 10.88 -20.20 -3.47
C ASP A 166 11.81 -19.08 -3.90
N LYS A 167 11.29 -17.86 -4.08
CA LYS A 167 12.10 -16.70 -4.47
C LYS A 167 13.03 -16.22 -3.36
N ILE A 168 12.59 -16.20 -2.11
CA ILE A 168 13.47 -15.96 -0.94
C ILE A 168 14.62 -17.01 -0.89
N GLY A 169 14.29 -18.27 -1.18
CA GLY A 169 15.29 -19.34 -1.26
C GLY A 169 16.30 -19.15 -2.40
N ASP A 170 15.87 -18.61 -3.55
CA ASP A 170 16.74 -18.28 -4.68
C ASP A 170 17.73 -17.14 -4.34
N PHE A 171 17.29 -16.15 -3.56
CA PHE A 171 18.09 -14.99 -3.16
C PHE A 171 19.08 -15.34 -2.05
N LYS A 172 18.69 -16.22 -1.15
CA LYS A 172 19.43 -16.59 0.03
C LYS A 172 20.91 -16.86 -0.24
N GLY A 173 21.76 -16.02 0.37
CA GLY A 173 23.21 -16.17 0.31
C GLY A 173 23.84 -15.80 -1.01
N SER A 174 23.12 -15.07 -1.86
CA SER A 174 23.62 -14.49 -3.09
C SER A 174 23.14 -13.02 -3.21
N ASP A 175 23.57 -12.31 -4.23
CA ASP A 175 23.11 -10.96 -4.60
C ASP A 175 22.12 -11.02 -5.77
N ALA A 176 21.38 -12.11 -5.93
CA ALA A 176 20.49 -12.32 -7.07
C ALA A 176 19.30 -11.36 -7.06
N GLU A 177 18.85 -10.90 -5.88
CA GLU A 177 17.81 -9.88 -5.72
C GLU A 177 18.20 -8.55 -6.38
N LYS A 178 19.47 -8.18 -6.40
CA LYS A 178 20.00 -6.94 -6.99
C LYS A 178 19.90 -6.90 -8.53
N SER A 179 19.51 -8.01 -9.17
CA SER A 179 19.35 -8.12 -10.62
C SER A 179 18.00 -8.70 -11.04
N PHE A 180 17.20 -9.19 -10.10
CA PHE A 180 15.91 -9.80 -10.39
C PHE A 180 14.86 -8.74 -10.72
N LYS A 181 14.22 -8.87 -11.88
CA LYS A 181 13.11 -8.00 -12.33
C LYS A 181 12.03 -8.86 -12.97
N LEU A 182 10.80 -8.65 -12.56
CA LEU A 182 9.64 -9.20 -13.27
C LEU A 182 9.34 -8.34 -14.49
N SER A 183 9.56 -8.88 -15.66
CA SER A 183 9.37 -8.22 -16.97
C SER A 183 8.59 -9.13 -17.93
N THR A 184 8.24 -8.65 -19.10
CA THR A 184 7.54 -9.46 -20.11
C THR A 184 8.29 -10.72 -20.50
N SER A 185 9.62 -10.80 -20.31
CA SER A 185 10.41 -11.97 -20.62
C SER A 185 10.23 -13.15 -19.65
N ASN A 186 9.75 -12.91 -18.43
CA ASN A 186 9.61 -13.92 -17.37
C ASN A 186 8.26 -13.87 -16.66
N THR A 187 7.29 -13.13 -17.20
CA THR A 187 5.91 -13.06 -16.71
C THR A 187 4.91 -13.52 -17.77
N SER A 188 3.67 -13.75 -17.38
CA SER A 188 2.59 -14.14 -18.28
C SER A 188 1.24 -13.60 -17.82
N GLY A 189 0.20 -13.79 -18.64
CA GLY A 189 -1.19 -13.50 -18.30
C GLY A 189 -1.43 -12.02 -18.00
N VAL A 190 -2.12 -11.73 -16.89
CA VAL A 190 -2.54 -10.36 -16.51
C VAL A 190 -1.34 -9.47 -16.16
N VAL A 191 -0.29 -10.05 -15.58
CA VAL A 191 0.91 -9.29 -15.17
C VAL A 191 1.73 -8.89 -16.41
N ALA A 192 1.98 -9.80 -17.34
CA ALA A 192 2.64 -9.43 -18.59
C ALA A 192 1.88 -8.34 -19.35
N LYS A 193 0.53 -8.43 -19.38
CA LYS A 193 -0.31 -7.39 -19.99
C LYS A 193 -0.18 -6.04 -19.31
N ALA A 194 -0.11 -6.00 -17.97
CA ALA A 194 0.10 -4.76 -17.24
C ALA A 194 1.48 -4.14 -17.58
N ILE A 195 2.53 -4.96 -17.68
CA ILE A 195 3.87 -4.53 -18.09
C ILE A 195 3.86 -3.97 -19.52
N ASP A 196 3.24 -4.69 -20.48
CA ASP A 196 3.11 -4.23 -21.86
C ASP A 196 2.31 -2.92 -21.95
N SER A 197 1.23 -2.80 -21.16
CA SER A 197 0.42 -1.57 -21.09
C SER A 197 1.24 -0.40 -20.57
N ALA A 198 1.98 -0.59 -19.46
CA ALA A 198 2.85 0.43 -18.91
C ALA A 198 3.92 0.88 -19.90
N ASP A 199 4.57 -0.09 -20.57
CA ASP A 199 5.63 0.17 -21.55
C ASP A 199 5.12 0.91 -22.79
N GLY A 200 3.88 0.65 -23.20
CA GLY A 200 3.21 1.31 -24.32
C GLY A 200 2.76 2.74 -24.07
N LYS A 201 2.74 3.22 -22.82
CA LYS A 201 2.37 4.60 -22.48
C LYS A 201 3.47 5.60 -22.83
N SER A 202 3.17 6.88 -22.79
CA SER A 202 4.12 7.93 -23.12
C SER A 202 3.95 9.18 -22.25
N ARG A 203 5.04 9.91 -22.04
CA ARG A 203 5.03 11.23 -21.38
C ARG A 203 4.06 12.20 -22.08
N SER A 204 4.05 12.20 -23.40
CA SER A 204 3.14 13.07 -24.18
C SER A 204 1.68 12.77 -23.89
N SER A 205 1.29 11.51 -23.74
CA SER A 205 -0.08 11.11 -23.38
C SER A 205 -0.44 11.56 -21.96
N LEU A 206 0.47 11.41 -20.99
CA LEU A 206 0.26 11.88 -19.63
C LEU A 206 0.11 13.41 -19.59
N LEU A 207 1.00 14.14 -20.26
CA LEU A 207 0.95 15.59 -20.34
C LEU A 207 -0.34 16.06 -21.02
N ALA A 208 -0.75 15.45 -22.13
CA ALA A 208 -2.01 15.76 -22.80
C ALA A 208 -3.26 15.56 -21.92
N LYS A 209 -3.21 14.54 -21.02
CA LYS A 209 -4.30 14.27 -20.09
C LYS A 209 -4.49 15.36 -19.05
N TYR A 210 -3.42 15.97 -18.57
CA TYR A 210 -3.48 16.89 -17.42
C TYR A 210 -3.16 18.33 -17.75
N THR A 211 -2.59 18.63 -18.92
CA THR A 211 -2.01 19.94 -19.23
C THR A 211 -2.42 20.46 -20.60
N VAL A 212 -2.25 21.77 -20.78
CA VAL A 212 -2.44 22.48 -22.04
C VAL A 212 -1.23 23.38 -22.32
N VAL A 213 -0.88 23.56 -23.59
CA VAL A 213 0.15 24.53 -24.02
C VAL A 213 -0.53 25.73 -24.65
N SER A 214 -0.24 26.93 -24.13
CA SER A 214 -0.73 28.21 -24.66
C SER A 214 0.41 29.24 -24.67
N GLY A 215 0.59 29.95 -25.78
CA GLY A 215 1.68 30.92 -25.91
C GLY A 215 3.07 30.35 -25.66
N GLY A 216 3.31 29.07 -26.01
CA GLY A 216 4.58 28.40 -25.81
C GLY A 216 4.86 27.97 -24.35
N LYS A 217 3.90 28.12 -23.44
CA LYS A 217 3.99 27.72 -22.04
C LYS A 217 3.00 26.61 -21.72
N ARG A 218 3.45 25.59 -20.97
CA ARG A 218 2.59 24.54 -20.45
C ARG A 218 2.05 24.91 -19.06
N SER A 219 0.78 24.63 -18.81
CA SER A 219 0.13 24.70 -17.50
C SER A 219 -0.86 23.56 -17.36
N PHE A 220 -1.31 23.28 -16.14
CA PHE A 220 -2.41 22.33 -15.93
C PHE A 220 -3.71 22.87 -16.53
N GLN A 221 -4.51 21.98 -17.08
CA GLN A 221 -5.89 22.29 -17.46
C GLN A 221 -6.83 22.15 -16.26
N SER A 222 -7.99 22.81 -16.32
CA SER A 222 -9.02 22.66 -15.29
C SER A 222 -9.75 21.32 -15.50
N LEU A 223 -9.73 20.48 -14.48
CA LEU A 223 -10.45 19.20 -14.42
C LEU A 223 -11.17 19.12 -13.08
N ASP A 224 -12.28 18.39 -13.01
CA ASP A 224 -13.07 18.23 -11.77
C ASP A 224 -12.21 17.68 -10.61
N ASN A 225 -11.22 16.87 -10.93
CA ASN A 225 -10.32 16.24 -9.96
C ASN A 225 -8.88 16.82 -9.98
N LEU A 226 -8.67 17.96 -10.59
CA LEU A 226 -7.38 18.68 -10.62
C LEU A 226 -7.65 20.19 -10.48
N VAL A 227 -7.79 20.63 -9.22
CA VAL A 227 -8.28 21.97 -8.89
C VAL A 227 -7.15 22.94 -8.57
N ALA A 228 -7.43 24.24 -8.75
CA ALA A 228 -6.47 25.28 -8.42
C ALA A 228 -6.18 25.28 -6.91
N VAL A 229 -4.91 25.51 -6.55
CA VAL A 229 -4.52 25.82 -5.18
C VAL A 229 -4.55 27.35 -4.97
N ASP A 230 -4.64 27.79 -3.73
CA ASP A 230 -4.51 29.20 -3.40
C ASP A 230 -3.03 29.67 -3.52
N SER A 231 -2.83 30.97 -3.51
CA SER A 231 -1.50 31.57 -3.67
C SER A 231 -0.56 31.24 -2.50
N ALA A 232 -1.08 31.01 -1.30
CA ALA A 232 -0.30 30.65 -0.12
C ALA A 232 0.28 29.24 -0.29
N THR A 233 -0.56 28.30 -0.70
CA THR A 233 -0.14 26.90 -1.00
C THR A 233 0.89 26.87 -2.14
N ALA A 234 0.64 27.60 -3.25
CA ALA A 234 1.59 27.66 -4.36
C ALA A 234 2.95 28.23 -3.93
N SER A 235 2.95 29.29 -3.11
CA SER A 235 4.17 29.89 -2.56
C SER A 235 4.90 28.95 -1.59
N ALA A 236 4.17 28.21 -0.76
CA ALA A 236 4.75 27.24 0.16
C ALA A 236 5.42 26.06 -0.59
N VAL A 237 4.79 25.54 -1.68
CA VAL A 237 5.40 24.54 -2.55
C VAL A 237 6.67 25.07 -3.21
N ALA A 238 6.66 26.32 -3.70
CA ALA A 238 7.84 26.93 -4.30
C ALA A 238 9.00 27.09 -3.29
N ALA A 239 8.69 27.46 -2.05
CA ALA A 239 9.67 27.54 -0.97
C ALA A 239 10.25 26.16 -0.59
N ALA A 240 9.43 25.11 -0.64
CA ALA A 240 9.82 23.74 -0.30
C ALA A 240 10.66 23.03 -1.38
N MET A 241 10.68 23.54 -2.62
CA MET A 241 11.36 22.89 -3.77
C MET A 241 12.84 22.66 -3.52
N ASN A 242 13.56 23.62 -2.93
CA ASN A 242 14.99 23.44 -2.63
C ASN A 242 15.24 22.31 -1.62
N GLY A 243 14.38 22.19 -0.60
CA GLY A 243 14.43 21.10 0.37
C GLY A 243 14.17 19.74 -0.30
N TYR A 244 13.17 19.66 -1.17
CA TYR A 244 12.92 18.48 -1.98
C TYR A 244 14.15 18.08 -2.82
N VAL A 245 14.73 19.02 -3.59
CA VAL A 245 15.93 18.73 -4.39
C VAL A 245 17.09 18.27 -3.51
N ALA A 246 17.25 18.85 -2.33
CA ALA A 246 18.29 18.44 -1.36
C ALA A 246 18.06 17.01 -0.83
N SER A 247 16.82 16.51 -0.75
CA SER A 247 16.48 15.14 -0.32
C SER A 247 16.81 14.06 -1.35
N ILE A 248 17.02 14.45 -2.63
CA ILE A 248 17.50 13.54 -3.68
C ILE A 248 19.03 13.37 -3.51
N ALA A 249 19.53 12.15 -3.67
CA ALA A 249 20.96 11.87 -3.63
C ALA A 249 21.72 12.74 -4.63
N ALA A 250 22.82 13.36 -4.20
CA ALA A 250 23.55 14.37 -5.01
C ALA A 250 23.93 13.86 -6.41
N SER A 251 24.31 12.57 -6.52
CA SER A 251 24.67 11.93 -7.80
C SER A 251 23.50 11.70 -8.75
N LYS A 252 22.26 11.85 -8.25
CA LYS A 252 21.01 11.63 -9.01
C LYS A 252 20.28 12.93 -9.35
N ARG A 253 20.77 14.08 -8.84
CA ARG A 253 20.13 15.39 -9.07
C ARG A 253 20.37 15.86 -10.50
N HIS A 254 19.29 16.35 -11.12
CA HIS A 254 19.38 17.11 -12.37
C HIS A 254 19.87 18.53 -12.13
N ALA A 255 20.14 19.27 -13.20
CA ALA A 255 20.44 20.70 -13.13
C ALA A 255 19.27 21.48 -12.47
N SER A 256 19.57 22.60 -11.81
CA SER A 256 18.57 23.38 -11.08
C SER A 256 17.38 23.84 -11.96
N SER A 257 17.62 24.12 -13.24
CA SER A 257 16.58 24.48 -14.21
C SER A 257 15.52 23.37 -14.40
N TYR A 258 15.90 22.09 -14.25
CA TYR A 258 14.98 20.97 -14.35
C TYR A 258 13.79 21.08 -13.38
N TYR A 259 14.03 21.63 -12.20
CA TYR A 259 13.05 21.76 -11.12
C TYR A 259 12.28 23.08 -11.13
N THR A 260 12.38 23.87 -12.19
CA THR A 260 11.63 25.12 -12.32
C THR A 260 10.13 24.85 -12.36
N ILE A 261 9.41 25.34 -11.37
CA ILE A 261 7.94 25.14 -11.26
C ILE A 261 7.24 25.97 -12.34
N LYS A 262 6.33 25.34 -13.07
CA LYS A 262 5.44 25.95 -14.06
C LYS A 262 4.02 26.17 -13.55
N ASP A 263 3.48 25.21 -12.80
CA ASP A 263 2.12 25.25 -12.25
C ASP A 263 1.96 24.27 -11.08
N VAL A 264 0.98 24.51 -10.20
CA VAL A 264 0.64 23.66 -9.05
C VAL A 264 -0.88 23.48 -9.00
N ARG A 265 -1.33 22.24 -8.78
CA ARG A 265 -2.75 21.89 -8.59
C ARG A 265 -2.92 20.89 -7.45
N GLN A 266 -4.07 20.92 -6.81
CA GLN A 266 -4.48 19.84 -5.91
C GLN A 266 -5.17 18.74 -6.72
N LYS A 267 -4.73 17.48 -6.53
CA LYS A 267 -5.33 16.30 -7.13
C LYS A 267 -6.33 15.67 -6.13
N LEU A 268 -7.57 15.50 -6.56
CA LEU A 268 -8.67 14.93 -5.78
C LEU A 268 -8.99 13.49 -6.24
N GLY A 269 -9.65 12.72 -5.36
CA GLY A 269 -10.25 11.41 -5.68
C GLY A 269 -9.23 10.32 -6.01
N SER A 270 -8.10 10.26 -5.34
CA SER A 270 -7.06 9.26 -5.62
C SER A 270 -6.62 8.51 -4.37
N GLY A 271 -6.67 7.15 -4.44
CA GLY A 271 -6.22 6.26 -3.38
C GLY A 271 -7.24 6.16 -2.22
N THR A 272 -7.92 5.02 -2.05
CA THR A 272 -8.97 4.89 -1.01
C THR A 272 -8.41 5.11 0.39
N GLY A 273 -7.25 4.55 0.70
CA GLY A 273 -6.60 4.70 2.02
C GLY A 273 -6.25 6.15 2.35
N SER A 274 -5.65 6.86 1.39
CA SER A 274 -5.12 8.22 1.56
C SER A 274 -6.12 9.36 1.27
N LEU A 275 -7.40 9.06 0.93
CA LEU A 275 -8.42 10.09 0.78
C LEU A 275 -8.55 10.92 2.08
N GLY A 276 -8.56 12.24 1.93
CA GLY A 276 -8.47 13.20 3.01
C GLY A 276 -7.08 13.79 3.21
N ARG A 277 -5.99 13.07 2.85
CA ARG A 277 -4.64 13.63 2.81
C ARG A 277 -4.46 14.49 1.55
N GLN A 278 -3.73 15.58 1.67
CA GLN A 278 -3.48 16.48 0.54
C GLN A 278 -2.56 15.82 -0.50
N ARG A 279 -2.95 15.92 -1.77
CA ARG A 279 -2.15 15.46 -2.91
C ARG A 279 -2.00 16.59 -3.91
N LEU A 280 -0.76 16.95 -4.23
CA LEU A 280 -0.46 18.04 -5.16
C LEU A 280 0.24 17.49 -6.41
N TYR A 281 -0.15 18.01 -7.57
CA TYR A 281 0.58 17.87 -8.80
C TYR A 281 1.38 19.14 -9.04
N VAL A 282 2.69 19.00 -9.20
CA VAL A 282 3.61 20.11 -9.46
C VAL A 282 4.23 19.89 -10.83
N LEU A 283 3.89 20.75 -11.76
CA LEU A 283 4.45 20.76 -13.11
C LEU A 283 5.80 21.49 -13.10
N ILE A 284 6.84 20.82 -13.56
CA ILE A 284 8.20 21.36 -13.63
C ILE A 284 8.77 21.29 -15.06
N GLU A 285 9.85 22.05 -15.31
CA GLU A 285 10.48 22.22 -16.63
C GLU A 285 10.95 20.91 -17.27
N GLY A 286 11.59 20.02 -16.49
CA GLY A 286 12.21 18.83 -17.06
C GLY A 286 13.60 19.06 -17.67
N ALA A 287 14.01 18.25 -18.65
CA ALA A 287 15.38 18.19 -19.14
C ALA A 287 15.75 19.38 -20.02
N SER A 288 14.79 20.03 -20.68
CA SER A 288 15.02 21.18 -21.54
C SER A 288 13.89 22.21 -21.44
N SER A 289 14.02 23.35 -22.13
CA SER A 289 12.95 24.34 -22.24
C SER A 289 11.82 23.96 -23.21
N ALA A 290 11.88 22.78 -23.82
CA ALA A 290 10.83 22.28 -24.68
C ALA A 290 9.65 21.73 -23.83
N THR A 291 8.42 22.11 -24.17
CA THR A 291 7.23 21.66 -23.41
C THR A 291 6.98 20.17 -23.50
N ILE A 292 7.63 19.42 -24.39
CA ILE A 292 7.42 17.99 -24.60
C ILE A 292 8.01 17.11 -23.47
N ASP A 293 9.03 17.60 -22.78
CA ASP A 293 9.75 16.88 -21.72
C ASP A 293 9.45 17.41 -20.30
N ASP A 294 8.43 18.28 -20.18
CA ASP A 294 7.91 18.69 -18.88
C ASP A 294 7.55 17.49 -18.02
N VAL A 295 7.72 17.63 -16.71
CA VAL A 295 7.52 16.57 -15.72
C VAL A 295 6.43 16.96 -14.76
N ILE A 296 5.56 16.01 -14.39
CA ILE A 296 4.63 16.16 -13.29
C ILE A 296 5.19 15.42 -12.08
N LEU A 297 5.48 16.14 -11.01
CA LEU A 297 5.75 15.56 -9.71
C LEU A 297 4.43 15.38 -8.95
N GLU A 298 4.28 14.24 -8.28
CA GLU A 298 3.23 13.99 -7.32
C GLU A 298 3.80 14.19 -5.91
N TRP A 299 3.18 15.08 -5.16
CA TRP A 299 3.50 15.37 -3.77
C TRP A 299 2.34 14.85 -2.93
N LYS A 300 2.60 13.84 -2.09
CA LYS A 300 1.63 13.19 -1.23
C LYS A 300 1.88 13.59 0.21
N GLN A 301 0.88 14.17 0.88
CA GLN A 301 0.94 14.43 2.32
C GLN A 301 1.03 13.11 3.06
N GLU A 302 1.99 13.01 3.98
CA GLU A 302 2.19 11.78 4.77
C GLU A 302 1.86 12.01 6.24
N GLY A 303 1.39 10.94 6.87
CA GLY A 303 1.18 10.83 8.30
C GLY A 303 2.00 9.69 8.88
N ALA A 304 1.91 9.49 10.19
CA ALA A 304 2.55 8.35 10.85
C ALA A 304 2.05 7.03 10.25
N SER A 305 2.97 6.08 10.04
CA SER A 305 2.59 4.75 9.56
C SER A 305 1.70 4.02 10.56
N VAL A 306 0.65 3.41 10.06
CA VAL A 306 -0.24 2.56 10.88
C VAL A 306 0.48 1.30 11.41
N VAL A 307 1.55 0.87 10.76
CA VAL A 307 2.40 -0.25 11.21
C VAL A 307 3.05 0.05 12.55
N ALA A 308 3.34 1.32 12.84
CA ALA A 308 4.02 1.75 14.06
C ALA A 308 3.29 1.32 15.34
N VAL A 309 1.97 1.13 15.30
CA VAL A 309 1.21 0.66 16.48
C VAL A 309 1.62 -0.75 16.89
N ALA A 310 1.94 -1.61 15.92
CA ALA A 310 2.35 -2.99 16.19
C ALA A 310 3.88 -3.16 16.34
N ALA A 311 4.67 -2.21 15.82
CA ALA A 311 6.14 -2.27 15.82
C ALA A 311 6.81 -0.92 16.16
N PRO A 312 6.47 -0.26 17.27
CA PRO A 312 6.89 1.12 17.55
C PRO A 312 8.40 1.29 17.76
N SER A 313 9.10 0.22 18.16
CA SER A 313 10.54 0.26 18.46
C SER A 313 11.44 -0.06 17.28
N GLN A 314 10.92 -0.65 16.21
CA GLN A 314 11.71 -1.07 15.05
C GLN A 314 12.14 0.10 14.18
N MET A 315 11.31 1.12 14.05
CA MET A 315 11.58 2.33 13.28
C MET A 315 11.11 3.56 14.04
N PRO A 316 11.81 3.98 15.11
CA PRO A 316 11.40 5.16 15.88
C PRO A 316 11.48 6.41 15.02
N ALA A 317 10.59 7.38 15.24
CA ALA A 317 10.46 8.59 14.42
C ALA A 317 11.78 9.39 14.29
N SER A 318 12.66 9.32 15.30
CA SER A 318 13.99 9.92 15.26
C SER A 318 14.93 9.29 14.21
N SER A 319 14.63 8.08 13.70
CA SER A 319 15.45 7.42 12.67
C SER A 319 15.23 8.00 11.26
N TYR A 320 14.17 8.78 11.07
CA TYR A 320 13.85 9.52 9.84
C TYR A 320 13.55 11.00 10.15
N ASP A 321 14.28 11.56 11.10
CA ASP A 321 14.25 12.98 11.51
C ASP A 321 12.83 13.50 11.82
N ASN A 322 11.92 12.62 12.27
CA ASN A 322 10.49 12.89 12.50
C ASN A 322 9.76 13.40 11.23
N HIS A 323 10.24 13.01 10.02
CA HIS A 323 9.69 13.48 8.76
C HIS A 323 9.04 12.32 7.99
N GLU A 324 7.72 12.18 8.04
CA GLU A 324 7.00 11.05 7.46
C GLU A 324 7.22 10.88 5.94
N GLY A 325 7.36 11.96 5.19
CA GLY A 325 7.73 11.89 3.78
C GLY A 325 9.12 11.28 3.55
N GLU A 326 10.08 11.47 4.48
CA GLU A 326 11.38 10.78 4.43
C GLU A 326 11.21 9.28 4.68
N ARG A 327 10.41 8.88 5.67
CA ARG A 327 10.11 7.47 5.96
C ARG A 327 9.61 6.75 4.69
N VAL A 328 8.61 7.35 4.01
CA VAL A 328 8.04 6.80 2.78
C VAL A 328 9.09 6.75 1.67
N ALA A 329 9.84 7.83 1.45
CA ALA A 329 10.90 7.88 0.44
C ALA A 329 12.00 6.83 0.68
N ARG A 330 12.36 6.57 1.94
CA ARG A 330 13.32 5.51 2.30
C ARG A 330 12.75 4.14 2.02
N THR A 331 11.50 3.87 2.41
CA THR A 331 10.83 2.59 2.14
C THR A 331 10.75 2.31 0.64
N ALA A 332 10.31 3.29 -0.15
CA ALA A 332 10.22 3.16 -1.61
C ALA A 332 11.58 2.82 -2.24
N LYS A 333 12.65 3.51 -1.81
CA LYS A 333 14.02 3.24 -2.30
C LYS A 333 14.56 1.88 -1.82
N ALA A 334 14.18 1.43 -0.61
CA ALA A 334 14.63 0.16 -0.06
C ALA A 334 14.02 -1.02 -0.83
N GLN A 335 12.75 -0.95 -1.18
CA GLN A 335 11.99 -2.06 -1.74
C GLN A 335 11.92 -2.10 -3.27
N THR A 336 12.49 -1.09 -3.95
CA THR A 336 12.42 -0.98 -5.41
C THR A 336 13.81 -0.99 -6.03
N LEU A 337 14.09 -1.99 -6.86
CA LEU A 337 15.32 -2.03 -7.64
C LEU A 337 15.27 -0.97 -8.74
N ASP A 338 16.36 -0.17 -8.86
CA ASP A 338 16.41 0.96 -9.79
C ASP A 338 15.24 1.95 -9.61
N ALA A 339 14.96 2.32 -8.35
CA ALA A 339 13.89 3.24 -7.98
C ALA A 339 13.98 4.57 -8.76
N ASP A 340 12.83 5.21 -8.97
CA ASP A 340 12.72 6.53 -9.59
C ASP A 340 13.71 7.52 -8.95
N VAL A 341 14.51 8.17 -9.78
CA VAL A 341 15.54 9.12 -9.32
C VAL A 341 14.97 10.38 -8.68
N LEU A 342 13.70 10.70 -8.96
CA LEU A 342 12.98 11.85 -8.40
C LEU A 342 12.32 11.55 -7.05
N ILE A 343 12.45 10.34 -6.50
CA ILE A 343 11.97 10.04 -5.15
C ILE A 343 12.72 10.89 -4.13
N GLY A 344 11.96 11.66 -3.38
CA GLY A 344 12.42 12.52 -2.31
C GLY A 344 11.30 12.91 -1.36
N TYR A 345 11.54 13.95 -0.56
CA TYR A 345 10.55 14.45 0.39
C TYR A 345 10.72 15.95 0.61
N ALA A 346 9.69 16.59 1.13
CA ALA A 346 9.70 18.00 1.47
C ALA A 346 8.69 18.33 2.57
N SER A 347 8.86 19.48 3.22
CA SER A 347 7.85 20.09 4.09
C SER A 347 7.18 21.27 3.40
N VAL A 348 5.86 21.23 3.22
CA VAL A 348 5.06 22.36 2.74
C VAL A 348 4.33 22.99 3.93
N ALA A 349 4.71 24.19 4.30
CA ALA A 349 4.17 24.87 5.49
C ALA A 349 4.22 24.02 6.78
N GLY A 350 5.29 23.23 6.94
CA GLY A 350 5.48 22.34 8.10
C GLY A 350 4.80 20.98 7.98
N VAL A 351 4.03 20.72 6.93
CA VAL A 351 3.41 19.40 6.66
C VAL A 351 4.36 18.54 5.84
N PRO A 352 4.62 17.27 6.23
CA PRO A 352 5.53 16.39 5.50
C PRO A 352 4.87 15.83 4.22
N PHE A 353 5.63 15.81 3.14
CA PHE A 353 5.24 15.25 1.85
C PHE A 353 6.30 14.27 1.33
N TYR A 354 5.85 13.14 0.84
CA TYR A 354 6.58 12.25 -0.07
C TYR A 354 6.46 12.79 -1.49
N VAL A 355 7.55 12.75 -2.27
CA VAL A 355 7.58 13.28 -3.64
C VAL A 355 8.19 12.26 -4.59
N HIS A 356 7.53 12.03 -5.72
CA HIS A 356 8.03 11.20 -6.82
C HIS A 356 7.51 11.72 -8.17
N GLU A 357 8.02 11.21 -9.28
CA GLU A 357 7.43 11.50 -10.58
C GLU A 357 6.04 10.83 -10.68
N LYS A 358 5.02 11.58 -11.15
CA LYS A 358 3.83 10.92 -11.66
C LYS A 358 4.23 10.21 -12.95
N SER A 359 4.60 8.94 -12.82
CA SER A 359 5.15 8.17 -13.93
C SER A 359 4.19 8.16 -15.13
N PRO A 360 4.66 8.54 -16.32
CA PRO A 360 3.88 8.34 -17.54
C PRO A 360 3.76 6.87 -17.94
N PHE A 361 4.57 5.98 -17.36
CA PHE A 361 4.72 4.58 -17.73
C PHE A 361 4.30 3.68 -16.57
N GLN A 362 3.07 3.81 -16.10
CA GLN A 362 2.53 3.06 -14.98
C GLN A 362 1.19 2.42 -15.35
N GLU A 363 0.98 1.19 -14.90
CA GLU A 363 -0.28 0.45 -14.99
C GLU A 363 -0.51 -0.35 -13.72
N ASP A 364 -1.55 -0.02 -12.97
CA ASP A 364 -1.91 -0.72 -11.75
C ASP A 364 -2.44 -2.11 -12.07
N LEU A 365 -2.18 -3.09 -11.21
CA LEU A 365 -2.86 -4.37 -11.28
C LEU A 365 -4.31 -4.17 -10.86
N ASP A 366 -5.24 -4.34 -11.81
CA ASP A 366 -6.67 -4.25 -11.52
C ASP A 366 -7.18 -5.57 -10.89
N PRO A 367 -7.57 -5.59 -9.61
CA PRO A 367 -8.10 -6.79 -8.97
C PRO A 367 -9.36 -7.34 -9.66
N THR A 368 -10.17 -6.50 -10.30
CA THR A 368 -11.39 -6.93 -11.01
C THR A 368 -11.07 -7.74 -12.28
N ALA A 369 -9.87 -7.55 -12.85
CA ALA A 369 -9.41 -8.35 -13.98
C ALA A 369 -9.10 -9.81 -13.63
N LEU A 370 -9.05 -10.17 -12.32
CA LEU A 370 -8.69 -11.49 -11.80
C LEU A 370 -9.91 -12.43 -11.63
N GLY A 371 -10.95 -12.25 -12.43
CA GLY A 371 -12.25 -12.94 -12.34
C GLY A 371 -12.26 -14.42 -12.79
N SER A 372 -11.12 -15.13 -12.72
CA SER A 372 -11.09 -16.59 -12.89
C SER A 372 -9.95 -17.20 -12.06
N ALA A 373 -10.12 -18.47 -11.65
CA ALA A 373 -9.10 -19.21 -10.90
C ALA A 373 -7.72 -19.16 -11.54
N GLY A 374 -7.63 -19.38 -12.87
CA GLY A 374 -6.37 -19.35 -13.61
C GLY A 374 -5.71 -17.96 -13.63
N LYS A 375 -6.49 -16.88 -13.76
CA LYS A 375 -5.95 -15.50 -13.70
C LYS A 375 -5.46 -15.16 -12.31
N LEU A 376 -6.22 -15.52 -11.26
CA LEU A 376 -5.81 -15.28 -9.88
C LEU A 376 -4.55 -16.09 -9.53
N ALA A 377 -4.47 -17.37 -9.91
CA ALA A 377 -3.30 -18.22 -9.67
C ALA A 377 -2.04 -17.69 -10.40
N THR A 378 -2.20 -17.21 -11.66
CA THR A 378 -1.09 -16.60 -12.39
C THR A 378 -0.61 -15.31 -11.70
N ALA A 379 -1.52 -14.42 -11.33
CA ALA A 379 -1.16 -13.21 -10.59
C ALA A 379 -0.49 -13.54 -9.24
N ALA A 380 -1.04 -14.52 -8.50
CA ALA A 380 -0.52 -14.96 -7.21
C ALA A 380 0.97 -15.33 -7.25
N THR A 381 1.42 -16.01 -8.32
CA THR A 381 2.84 -16.32 -8.52
C THR A 381 3.69 -15.05 -8.52
N TYR A 382 3.30 -14.05 -9.30
CA TYR A 382 4.10 -12.83 -9.46
C TYR A 382 3.95 -11.86 -8.28
N LEU A 383 2.80 -11.85 -7.59
CA LEU A 383 2.62 -11.13 -6.34
C LEU A 383 3.60 -11.65 -5.28
N GLY A 384 3.70 -12.98 -5.11
CA GLY A 384 4.66 -13.59 -4.19
C GLY A 384 6.12 -13.27 -4.55
N GLN A 385 6.48 -13.37 -5.84
CA GLN A 385 7.83 -13.05 -6.30
C GLN A 385 8.20 -11.56 -6.15
N ALA A 386 7.27 -10.66 -6.45
CA ALA A 386 7.47 -9.22 -6.29
C ALA A 386 7.67 -8.84 -4.82
N LEU A 387 6.85 -9.40 -3.91
CA LEU A 387 6.99 -9.16 -2.47
C LEU A 387 8.29 -9.74 -1.91
N ALA A 388 8.70 -10.93 -2.38
CA ALA A 388 10.00 -11.52 -2.01
C ALA A 388 11.17 -10.64 -2.44
N SER A 389 11.09 -10.08 -3.66
CA SER A 389 12.11 -9.14 -4.17
C SER A 389 12.18 -7.87 -3.33
N ALA A 390 11.02 -7.27 -2.99
CA ALA A 390 10.95 -6.07 -2.16
C ALA A 390 11.57 -6.29 -0.77
N HIS A 391 11.24 -7.41 -0.12
CA HIS A 391 11.82 -7.75 1.18
C HIS A 391 13.33 -8.02 1.10
N ALA A 392 13.79 -8.80 0.10
CA ALA A 392 15.20 -9.16 -0.03
C ALA A 392 16.11 -7.96 -0.37
N LEU A 393 15.63 -7.01 -1.20
CA LEU A 393 16.37 -5.78 -1.54
C LEU A 393 16.59 -4.86 -0.34
N SER A 394 15.69 -4.91 0.65
CA SER A 394 15.60 -3.94 1.73
C SER A 394 16.34 -4.39 2.99
N ASP A 395 17.59 -4.76 2.87
CA ASP A 395 18.43 -5.31 3.94
C ASP A 395 19.78 -4.57 4.10
N GLN A 396 20.83 -5.31 4.50
CA GLN A 396 22.19 -4.77 4.65
C GLN A 396 22.73 -4.09 3.38
N ASP A 397 22.21 -4.44 2.22
CA ASP A 397 22.64 -3.87 0.94
C ASP A 397 22.05 -2.49 0.66
N TYR A 398 20.88 -2.22 1.26
CA TYR A 398 20.27 -0.90 1.19
C TYR A 398 20.79 0.02 2.31
N ASP A 399 20.64 -0.39 3.56
CA ASP A 399 21.07 0.41 4.72
C ASP A 399 21.50 -0.50 5.88
N PRO A 400 22.81 -0.85 5.96
CA PRO A 400 23.33 -1.75 6.98
C PRO A 400 23.23 -1.18 8.41
N ALA A 401 23.00 0.13 8.57
CA ALA A 401 22.76 0.72 9.89
C ALA A 401 21.34 0.42 10.41
N VAL A 402 20.41 0.12 9.52
CA VAL A 402 19.01 -0.22 9.85
C VAL A 402 18.83 -1.74 9.90
N VAL A 403 19.22 -2.45 8.85
CA VAL A 403 19.18 -3.92 8.78
C VAL A 403 20.58 -4.41 8.46
N GLY A 404 21.34 -4.81 9.48
CA GLY A 404 22.77 -5.15 9.36
C GLY A 404 23.04 -6.61 8.94
N TYR A 405 22.09 -7.27 8.25
CA TYR A 405 22.20 -8.68 7.85
C TYR A 405 21.33 -8.96 6.60
N SER A 406 21.59 -10.10 5.92
CA SER A 406 20.74 -10.57 4.82
C SER A 406 19.37 -10.99 5.36
N ILE A 407 18.33 -10.27 5.02
CA ILE A 407 16.96 -10.53 5.51
C ILE A 407 16.36 -11.78 4.87
N ASP A 408 16.71 -12.09 3.64
CA ASP A 408 16.32 -13.31 2.93
C ASP A 408 16.79 -14.57 3.66
N LYS A 409 18.03 -14.57 4.20
CA LYS A 409 18.53 -15.67 5.06
C LYS A 409 17.73 -15.81 6.34
N GLN A 410 17.34 -14.68 6.96
CA GLN A 410 16.57 -14.72 8.20
C GLN A 410 15.15 -15.21 7.95
N ILE A 411 14.52 -14.78 6.84
CA ILE A 411 13.18 -15.23 6.45
C ILE A 411 13.20 -16.72 6.09
N ASP A 412 14.15 -17.18 5.27
CA ASP A 412 14.27 -18.61 4.92
C ASP A 412 14.48 -19.48 6.16
N ALA A 413 15.30 -19.05 7.10
CA ALA A 413 15.53 -19.76 8.36
C ALA A 413 14.29 -19.79 9.25
N ALA A 414 13.55 -18.68 9.36
CA ALA A 414 12.34 -18.60 10.14
C ALA A 414 11.21 -19.41 9.51
N ALA A 415 11.04 -19.37 8.18
CA ALA A 415 10.04 -20.11 7.42
C ALA A 415 10.48 -21.58 7.15
N SER A 416 11.01 -22.25 8.14
CA SER A 416 11.61 -23.59 8.02
C SER A 416 10.67 -24.69 7.52
N SER A 417 9.35 -24.46 7.53
CA SER A 417 8.34 -25.36 6.94
C SER A 417 7.48 -24.59 5.96
N LYS A 418 7.75 -24.73 4.66
CA LYS A 418 6.94 -24.12 3.60
C LYS A 418 5.46 -24.50 3.68
N SER A 419 5.14 -25.79 3.94
CA SER A 419 3.76 -26.25 4.08
C SER A 419 3.09 -25.69 5.33
N GLY A 420 3.84 -25.52 6.43
CA GLY A 420 3.35 -24.95 7.67
C GLY A 420 2.95 -23.48 7.50
N LEU A 421 3.83 -22.66 6.91
CA LEU A 421 3.53 -21.26 6.65
C LEU A 421 2.38 -21.08 5.65
N LYS A 422 2.32 -21.89 4.57
CA LYS A 422 1.17 -21.91 3.64
C LYS A 422 -0.14 -22.15 4.37
N SER A 423 -0.17 -23.19 5.23
CA SER A 423 -1.38 -23.54 5.99
C SER A 423 -1.78 -22.43 6.96
N GLU A 424 -0.82 -21.84 7.68
CA GLU A 424 -1.08 -20.73 8.61
C GLU A 424 -1.62 -19.51 7.89
N LEU A 425 -0.97 -19.06 6.80
CA LEU A 425 -1.39 -17.87 6.07
C LEU A 425 -2.74 -18.05 5.38
N ARG A 426 -3.01 -19.22 4.82
CA ARG A 426 -4.33 -19.54 4.24
C ARG A 426 -5.42 -19.49 5.31
N GLN A 427 -5.21 -20.14 6.45
CA GLN A 427 -6.19 -20.12 7.54
C GLN A 427 -6.41 -18.70 8.05
N PHE A 428 -5.32 -17.97 8.33
CA PHE A 428 -5.39 -16.56 8.73
C PHE A 428 -6.19 -15.73 7.74
N ALA A 429 -5.93 -15.88 6.43
CA ALA A 429 -6.57 -15.08 5.40
C ALA A 429 -8.10 -15.25 5.39
N PHE A 430 -8.58 -16.49 5.49
CA PHE A 430 -10.02 -16.75 5.54
C PHE A 430 -10.66 -16.28 6.83
N ASP A 431 -10.02 -16.52 7.98
CA ASP A 431 -10.53 -16.10 9.28
C ASP A 431 -10.59 -14.58 9.37
N TYR A 432 -9.50 -13.90 8.93
CA TYR A 432 -9.44 -12.45 8.97
C TYR A 432 -10.40 -11.79 7.96
N ALA A 433 -10.54 -12.34 6.76
CA ALA A 433 -11.52 -11.87 5.79
C ALA A 433 -12.96 -12.03 6.30
N ALA A 434 -13.26 -13.08 7.07
CA ALA A 434 -14.55 -13.22 7.72
C ALA A 434 -14.78 -12.14 8.78
N GLN A 435 -13.76 -11.79 9.58
CA GLN A 435 -13.84 -10.66 10.53
C GLN A 435 -14.05 -9.34 9.81
N VAL A 436 -13.28 -9.06 8.74
CA VAL A 436 -13.43 -7.86 7.91
C VAL A 436 -14.84 -7.73 7.34
N GLN A 437 -15.46 -8.86 6.94
CA GLN A 437 -16.84 -8.87 6.45
C GLN A 437 -17.84 -8.42 7.53
N LEU A 438 -17.64 -8.84 8.78
CA LEU A 438 -18.47 -8.42 9.91
C LEU A 438 -18.23 -6.94 10.23
N ASP A 439 -16.98 -6.51 10.33
CA ASP A 439 -16.60 -5.12 10.59
C ASP A 439 -17.17 -4.18 9.51
N TRP A 440 -17.13 -4.61 8.24
CA TRP A 440 -17.73 -3.87 7.12
C TRP A 440 -19.25 -3.72 7.26
N GLN A 441 -19.95 -4.78 7.66
CA GLN A 441 -21.42 -4.73 7.88
C GLN A 441 -21.76 -3.73 9.00
N GLY A 442 -21.00 -3.76 10.11
CA GLY A 442 -21.14 -2.79 11.22
C GLY A 442 -20.87 -1.35 10.76
N PHE A 443 -19.79 -1.16 9.97
CA PHE A 443 -19.49 0.13 9.37
C PHE A 443 -20.59 0.63 8.42
N VAL A 444 -21.12 -0.21 7.53
CA VAL A 444 -22.22 0.15 6.62
C VAL A 444 -23.46 0.57 7.40
N ALA A 445 -23.80 -0.14 8.47
CA ALA A 445 -24.92 0.22 9.33
C ALA A 445 -24.72 1.60 9.98
N ALA A 446 -23.53 1.89 10.50
CA ALA A 446 -23.19 3.19 11.08
C ALA A 446 -23.21 4.31 10.03
N TYR A 447 -22.65 4.07 8.84
CA TYR A 447 -22.65 4.99 7.72
C TYR A 447 -24.09 5.36 7.29
N GLN A 448 -24.97 4.35 7.13
CA GLN A 448 -26.38 4.56 6.77
C GLN A 448 -27.18 5.27 7.86
N ALA A 449 -26.81 5.08 9.12
CA ALA A 449 -27.41 5.78 10.27
C ALA A 449 -26.94 7.24 10.40
N GLY A 450 -25.97 7.69 9.59
CA GLY A 450 -25.39 9.03 9.67
C GLY A 450 -24.50 9.23 10.91
N THR A 451 -23.90 8.15 11.42
CA THR A 451 -22.93 8.24 12.53
C THR A 451 -21.70 9.04 12.08
N PRO A 452 -21.18 9.99 12.87
CA PRO A 452 -19.94 10.67 12.53
C PRO A 452 -18.77 9.68 12.37
N LEU A 453 -18.08 9.75 11.22
CA LEU A 453 -16.97 8.85 10.84
C LEU A 453 -15.65 9.61 10.63
N TYR A 454 -15.65 10.94 10.86
CA TYR A 454 -14.48 11.82 10.85
C TYR A 454 -14.76 13.15 11.54
#